data_1c32210220f8213cc3db78b3a70577ef
#
_entry.id   1c32210220f8213cc3db78b3a70577ef
#
_cell.length_a   1.000
_cell.length_b   1.000
_cell.length_c   1.000
_cell.angle_alpha   90.00
_cell.angle_beta   90.00
_cell.angle_gamma   90.00
#
_symmetry.space_group_name_H-M   'P 1'
#
loop_
_entity.id
_entity.type
_entity.pdbx_description
1 polymer ?
#
loop_
_entity_poly.entity_id
_entity_poly.type
_entity_poly.pdbx_seq_one_letter_code
_entity_poly.pdbx_strand_id
1 'polypeptide(L)'
;MLFRSGAVLNVSVEAESAVTVMFLHIRRVLSVCPSASSHHSRIIRNLLGELAEKNLRLNEKLTHMGQRTTRAKLMSYFSAEALRRGVYEFDIPFSRQQLADYLGVERSGLSVELGKMRDEGLLDFHKSHFLLKTPETDRPFPSAR
;
A
#
# COMPACT_ATOMS: atom_id res chain seq x y z
N MET A 1 9.15 -0.13 10.22
CA MET A 1 9.99 -1.17 10.83
C MET A 1 11.12 -1.53 9.89
N LEU A 2 12.36 -1.46 10.35
CA LEU A 2 13.56 -1.79 9.58
C LEU A 2 14.21 -3.03 10.18
N PHE A 3 14.58 -3.97 9.31
CA PHE A 3 15.25 -5.21 9.72
C PHE A 3 16.68 -5.20 9.22
N ARG A 4 17.60 -5.60 10.09
CA ARG A 4 18.99 -5.87 9.74
C ARG A 4 19.26 -7.36 9.88
N SER A 5 19.46 -8.04 8.78
CA SER A 5 19.79 -9.48 8.70
C SER A 5 21.28 -9.79 8.74
N GLY A 6 22.12 -8.84 9.16
CA GLY A 6 23.59 -8.92 9.08
C GLY A 6 24.15 -8.29 7.79
N ALA A 7 23.33 -8.01 6.80
CA ALA A 7 23.73 -7.25 5.60
C ALA A 7 23.90 -5.76 5.91
N VAL A 8 24.74 -5.08 5.14
CA VAL A 8 24.87 -3.62 5.20
C VAL A 8 23.57 -2.99 4.72
N LEU A 9 23.01 -2.08 5.53
CA LEU A 9 21.87 -1.27 5.09
C LEU A 9 22.38 -0.24 4.07
N ASN A 10 21.81 -0.25 2.88
CA ASN A 10 22.08 0.70 1.81
C ASN A 10 21.02 1.84 1.77
N VAL A 11 20.31 2.04 2.85
CA VAL A 11 19.29 3.10 3.02
C VAL A 11 19.52 3.83 4.32
N SER A 12 19.30 5.14 4.30
CA SER A 12 19.23 5.99 5.49
C SER A 12 17.77 6.15 5.92
N VAL A 13 17.56 6.37 7.20
CA VAL A 13 16.25 6.66 7.79
C VAL A 13 16.36 7.95 8.55
N GLU A 14 15.55 8.91 8.19
CA GLU A 14 15.47 10.22 8.82
C GLU A 14 14.11 10.37 9.51
N ALA A 15 14.12 10.99 10.69
CA ALA A 15 12.90 11.28 11.42
C ALA A 15 12.38 12.67 11.01
N GLU A 16 11.18 12.74 10.46
CA GLU A 16 10.52 14.03 10.11
C GLU A 16 9.97 14.77 11.31
N SER A 17 9.84 14.11 12.46
CA SER A 17 9.34 14.68 13.71
C SER A 17 9.97 13.98 14.90
N ALA A 18 9.65 14.42 16.12
CA ALA A 18 10.07 13.72 17.33
C ALA A 18 9.51 12.30 17.35
N VAL A 19 10.40 11.29 17.46
CA VAL A 19 10.03 9.87 17.45
C VAL A 19 10.69 9.14 18.62
N THR A 20 10.03 8.10 19.11
CA THR A 20 10.62 7.12 20.03
C THR A 20 11.00 5.87 19.24
N VAL A 21 12.25 5.44 19.35
CA VAL A 21 12.80 4.31 18.63
C VAL A 21 13.12 3.17 19.58
N MET A 22 12.70 1.95 19.26
CA MET A 22 13.06 0.75 19.98
C MET A 22 13.97 -0.13 19.11
N PHE A 23 15.14 -0.47 19.64
CA PHE A 23 16.07 -1.38 18.98
C PHE A 23 15.86 -2.80 19.51
N LEU A 24 15.57 -3.75 18.61
CA LEU A 24 15.43 -5.16 18.92
C LEU A 24 16.60 -5.96 18.35
N HIS A 25 17.26 -6.75 19.19
CA HIS A 25 18.32 -7.66 18.76
C HIS A 25 17.69 -8.95 18.20
N ILE A 26 17.48 -9.01 16.89
CA ILE A 26 16.73 -10.08 16.22
C ILE A 26 17.28 -11.49 16.57
N ARG A 27 18.60 -11.67 16.59
CA ARG A 27 19.18 -12.99 16.93
C ARG A 27 18.74 -13.45 18.32
N ARG A 28 18.65 -12.55 19.30
CA ARG A 28 18.16 -12.88 20.66
C ARG A 28 16.66 -13.18 20.68
N VAL A 29 15.90 -12.48 19.84
CA VAL A 29 14.45 -12.71 19.71
C VAL A 29 14.15 -14.03 19.01
N LEU A 30 14.98 -14.45 18.05
CA LEU A 30 14.82 -15.72 17.32
C LEU A 30 15.47 -16.92 18.00
N SER A 31 16.39 -16.72 18.96
CA SER A 31 16.96 -17.82 19.72
C SER A 31 15.90 -18.43 20.64
N VAL A 32 15.49 -19.65 20.32
CA VAL A 32 14.51 -20.39 21.10
C VAL A 32 15.15 -20.81 22.44
N CYS A 33 14.71 -20.19 23.53
CA CYS A 33 15.04 -20.65 24.86
C CYS A 33 14.14 -21.86 25.18
N PRO A 34 14.63 -22.94 25.80
CA PRO A 34 13.80 -24.09 26.20
C PRO A 34 12.65 -23.72 27.15
N SER A 35 12.75 -22.55 27.80
CA SER A 35 11.71 -21.93 28.63
C SER A 35 10.96 -20.78 27.91
N ALA A 36 10.82 -20.86 26.60
CA ALA A 36 10.18 -19.79 25.81
C ALA A 36 8.80 -19.45 26.37
N SER A 37 8.69 -18.29 27.02
CA SER A 37 7.43 -17.78 27.55
C SER A 37 6.44 -17.51 26.43
N SER A 38 5.15 -17.55 26.71
CA SER A 38 4.08 -17.19 25.76
C SER A 38 4.30 -15.82 25.11
N HIS A 39 4.96 -14.91 25.82
CA HIS A 39 5.34 -13.58 25.32
C HIS A 39 6.35 -13.64 24.18
N HIS A 40 7.36 -14.51 24.27
CA HIS A 40 8.38 -14.67 23.23
C HIS A 40 7.77 -15.16 21.91
N SER A 41 6.94 -16.20 21.98
CA SER A 41 6.22 -16.73 20.82
C SER A 41 5.28 -15.70 20.21
N ARG A 42 4.66 -14.84 21.03
CA ARG A 42 3.80 -13.76 20.55
C ARG A 42 4.58 -12.67 19.82
N ILE A 43 5.76 -12.30 20.32
CA ILE A 43 6.63 -11.33 19.65
C ILE A 43 7.05 -11.85 18.26
N ILE A 44 7.50 -13.11 18.18
CA ILE A 44 7.91 -13.73 16.91
C ILE A 44 6.74 -13.74 15.93
N ARG A 45 5.55 -14.16 16.37
CA ARG A 45 4.35 -14.19 15.51
C ARG A 45 3.98 -12.82 14.99
N ASN A 46 4.00 -11.80 15.85
CA ASN A 46 3.71 -10.44 15.46
C ASN A 46 4.75 -9.91 14.45
N LEU A 47 6.04 -10.18 14.68
CA LEU A 47 7.09 -9.79 13.74
C LEU A 47 6.94 -10.48 12.38
N LEU A 48 6.59 -11.75 12.35
CA LEU A 48 6.32 -12.48 11.10
C LEU A 48 5.09 -11.92 10.39
N GLY A 49 4.02 -11.59 11.12
CA GLY A 49 2.83 -10.94 10.58
C GLY A 49 3.15 -9.61 9.91
N GLU A 50 3.89 -8.74 10.61
CA GLU A 50 4.33 -7.45 10.07
C GLU A 50 5.20 -7.59 8.81
N LEU A 51 6.11 -8.58 8.79
CA LEU A 51 6.95 -8.85 7.62
C LEU A 51 6.11 -9.34 6.43
N ALA A 52 5.19 -10.26 6.67
CA ALA A 52 4.29 -10.78 5.64
C ALA A 52 3.44 -9.67 5.05
N GLU A 53 2.83 -8.84 5.90
CA GLU A 53 2.02 -7.70 5.45
C GLU A 53 2.84 -6.69 4.64
N LYS A 54 4.04 -6.36 5.11
CA LYS A 54 4.95 -5.48 4.38
C LYS A 54 5.34 -6.04 3.02
N ASN A 55 5.57 -7.36 2.93
CA ASN A 55 5.86 -8.03 1.67
C ASN A 55 4.68 -7.94 0.69
N LEU A 56 3.44 -8.19 1.16
CA LEU A 56 2.24 -8.06 0.35
C LEU A 56 2.09 -6.64 -0.21
N ARG A 57 2.24 -5.61 0.63
CA ARG A 57 2.18 -4.20 0.20
C ARG A 57 3.27 -3.85 -0.83
N LEU A 58 4.48 -4.38 -0.68
CA LEU A 58 5.55 -4.19 -1.66
C LEU A 58 5.23 -4.86 -2.99
N ASN A 59 4.70 -6.08 -2.97
CA ASN A 59 4.27 -6.79 -4.18
C ASN A 59 3.13 -6.06 -4.90
N GLU A 60 2.13 -5.56 -4.17
CA GLU A 60 1.06 -4.72 -4.74
C GLU A 60 1.64 -3.48 -5.41
N LYS A 61 2.53 -2.75 -4.73
CA LYS A 61 3.19 -1.58 -5.31
C LYS A 61 3.96 -1.92 -6.58
N LEU A 62 4.72 -3.02 -6.59
CA LEU A 62 5.44 -3.48 -7.78
C LEU A 62 4.48 -3.81 -8.92
N THR A 63 3.34 -4.45 -8.63
CA THR A 63 2.31 -4.76 -9.62
C THR A 63 1.75 -3.49 -10.26
N HIS A 64 1.46 -2.46 -9.45
CA HIS A 64 0.96 -1.18 -9.96
C HIS A 64 2.02 -0.44 -10.78
N MET A 65 3.25 -0.36 -10.26
CA MET A 65 4.36 0.33 -10.92
C MET A 65 4.81 -0.39 -12.21
N GLY A 66 4.67 -1.71 -12.28
CA GLY A 66 5.00 -2.53 -13.43
C GLY A 66 4.08 -2.32 -14.65
N GLN A 67 2.94 -1.67 -14.48
CA GLN A 67 2.06 -1.32 -15.59
C GLN A 67 2.73 -0.31 -16.53
N ARG A 68 2.48 -0.46 -17.84
CA ARG A 68 3.17 0.33 -18.88
C ARG A 68 2.71 1.80 -18.95
N THR A 69 1.42 2.06 -18.71
CA THR A 69 0.84 3.39 -18.86
C THR A 69 0.34 3.93 -17.53
N THR A 70 0.28 5.26 -17.39
CA THR A 70 -0.28 5.94 -16.22
C THR A 70 -1.71 5.48 -15.96
N ARG A 71 -2.53 5.32 -17.01
CA ARG A 71 -3.89 4.78 -16.93
C ARG A 71 -3.91 3.38 -16.31
N ALA A 72 -3.11 2.47 -16.83
CA ALA A 72 -3.05 1.10 -16.33
C ALA A 72 -2.56 1.03 -14.87
N LYS A 73 -1.60 1.89 -14.48
CA LYS A 73 -1.16 2.04 -13.10
C LYS A 73 -2.28 2.49 -12.17
N LEU A 74 -3.02 3.55 -12.58
CA LEU A 74 -4.16 4.06 -11.84
C LEU A 74 -5.27 3.03 -11.70
N MET A 75 -5.65 2.37 -12.79
CA MET A 75 -6.68 1.31 -12.76
C MET A 75 -6.27 0.14 -11.88
N SER A 76 -5.02 -0.32 -11.98
CA SER A 76 -4.47 -1.37 -11.13
C SER A 76 -4.56 -1.01 -9.65
N TYR A 77 -4.20 0.22 -9.28
CA TYR A 77 -4.27 0.71 -7.91
C TYR A 77 -5.72 0.81 -7.42
N PHE A 78 -6.60 1.48 -8.18
CA PHE A 78 -7.99 1.68 -7.76
C PHE A 78 -8.78 0.37 -7.69
N SER A 79 -8.55 -0.56 -8.62
CA SER A 79 -9.18 -1.89 -8.59
C SER A 79 -8.76 -2.69 -7.37
N ALA A 80 -7.48 -2.64 -6.98
CA ALA A 80 -6.99 -3.28 -5.77
C ALA A 80 -7.60 -2.65 -4.50
N GLU A 81 -7.74 -1.31 -4.45
CA GLU A 81 -8.41 -0.62 -3.34
C GLU A 81 -9.88 -0.99 -3.23
N ALA A 82 -10.60 -1.02 -4.35
CA ALA A 82 -12.00 -1.42 -4.39
C ALA A 82 -12.19 -2.87 -3.91
N LEU A 83 -11.35 -3.79 -4.41
CA LEU A 83 -11.37 -5.20 -4.01
C LEU A 83 -11.08 -5.37 -2.51
N ARG A 84 -10.07 -4.68 -2.00
CA ARG A 84 -9.68 -4.76 -0.58
C ARG A 84 -10.76 -4.23 0.36
N ARG A 85 -11.49 -3.19 -0.04
CA ARG A 85 -12.54 -2.55 0.76
C ARG A 85 -13.93 -3.14 0.52
N GLY A 86 -14.12 -3.87 -0.57
CA GLY A 86 -15.42 -4.40 -0.98
C GLY A 86 -16.41 -3.32 -1.45
N VAL A 87 -15.92 -2.14 -1.84
CA VAL A 87 -16.73 -0.99 -2.27
C VAL A 87 -16.05 -0.27 -3.45
N TYR A 88 -16.86 0.36 -4.30
CA TYR A 88 -16.37 1.13 -5.46
C TYR A 88 -16.18 2.62 -5.17
N GLU A 89 -16.64 3.08 -4.02
CA GLU A 89 -16.53 4.45 -3.56
C GLU A 89 -15.68 4.50 -2.30
N PHE A 90 -14.57 5.25 -2.34
CA PHE A 90 -13.59 5.28 -1.26
C PHE A 90 -12.68 6.50 -1.29
N ASP A 91 -12.13 6.81 -0.12
CA ASP A 91 -11.07 7.79 0.03
C ASP A 91 -9.69 7.12 -0.01
N ILE A 92 -8.72 7.75 -0.67
CA ILE A 92 -7.32 7.33 -0.63
C ILE A 92 -6.52 8.22 0.32
N PRO A 93 -5.51 7.67 1.02
CA PRO A 93 -4.71 8.44 1.98
C PRO A 93 -3.62 9.30 1.30
N PHE A 94 -3.70 9.49 -0.01
CA PHE A 94 -2.69 10.17 -0.81
C PHE A 94 -3.21 11.52 -1.34
N SER A 95 -2.37 12.55 -1.22
CA SER A 95 -2.48 13.73 -2.09
C SER A 95 -2.12 13.36 -3.53
N ARG A 96 -2.39 14.25 -4.48
CA ARG A 96 -2.02 14.02 -5.90
C ARG A 96 -0.51 13.81 -6.09
N GLN A 97 0.31 14.54 -5.36
CA GLN A 97 1.76 14.36 -5.40
C GLN A 97 2.15 12.98 -4.85
N GLN A 98 1.65 12.63 -3.67
CA GLN A 98 1.95 11.35 -3.05
C GLN A 98 1.50 10.14 -3.89
N LEU A 99 0.33 10.25 -4.57
CA LEU A 99 -0.13 9.20 -5.48
C LEU A 99 0.78 9.08 -6.71
N ALA A 100 1.24 10.21 -7.25
CA ALA A 100 2.18 10.23 -8.37
C ALA A 100 3.52 9.58 -7.97
N ASP A 101 4.05 9.95 -6.82
CA ASP A 101 5.28 9.37 -6.26
C ASP A 101 5.11 7.86 -5.98
N TYR A 102 3.95 7.46 -5.44
CA TYR A 102 3.64 6.05 -5.16
C TYR A 102 3.63 5.19 -6.44
N LEU A 103 3.05 5.70 -7.53
CA LEU A 103 2.94 5.01 -8.81
C LEU A 103 4.16 5.21 -9.73
N GLY A 104 5.12 6.06 -9.34
CA GLY A 104 6.28 6.40 -10.13
C GLY A 104 5.92 7.05 -11.46
N VAL A 105 5.08 8.09 -11.41
CA VAL A 105 4.65 8.89 -12.56
C VAL A 105 4.74 10.38 -12.23
N GLU A 106 4.74 11.21 -13.27
CA GLU A 106 4.75 12.65 -13.11
C GLU A 106 3.34 13.16 -12.70
N ARG A 107 3.28 14.09 -11.73
CA ARG A 107 2.02 14.60 -11.15
C ARG A 107 1.10 15.24 -12.19
N SER A 108 1.65 15.99 -13.13
CA SER A 108 0.85 16.65 -14.18
C SER A 108 0.24 15.61 -15.11
N GLY A 109 1.02 14.62 -15.54
CA GLY A 109 0.55 13.50 -16.36
C GLY A 109 -0.53 12.68 -15.67
N LEU A 110 -0.37 12.42 -14.36
CA LEU A 110 -1.39 11.73 -13.56
C LEU A 110 -2.70 12.54 -13.52
N SER A 111 -2.63 13.87 -13.32
CA SER A 111 -3.82 14.71 -13.24
C SER A 111 -4.56 14.79 -14.58
N VAL A 112 -3.82 14.87 -15.69
CA VAL A 112 -4.40 14.85 -17.05
C VAL A 112 -5.09 13.51 -17.31
N GLU A 113 -4.44 12.40 -16.95
CA GLU A 113 -5.00 11.06 -17.18
C GLU A 113 -6.26 10.81 -16.34
N LEU A 114 -6.29 11.24 -15.08
CA LEU A 114 -7.50 11.19 -14.26
C LEU A 114 -8.66 12.00 -14.86
N GLY A 115 -8.37 13.18 -15.43
CA GLY A 115 -9.36 13.96 -16.15
C GLY A 115 -9.96 13.18 -17.32
N LYS A 116 -9.12 12.58 -18.18
CA LYS A 116 -9.57 11.74 -19.30
C LYS A 116 -10.43 10.56 -18.84
N MET A 117 -9.98 9.84 -17.80
CA MET A 117 -10.72 8.70 -17.26
C MET A 117 -12.10 9.11 -16.71
N ARG A 118 -12.21 10.31 -16.14
CA ARG A 118 -13.49 10.87 -15.70
C ARG A 118 -14.38 11.20 -16.90
N ASP A 119 -13.83 11.87 -17.90
CA ASP A 119 -14.57 12.28 -19.10
C ASP A 119 -15.06 11.06 -19.92
N GLU A 120 -14.32 9.97 -19.89
CA GLU A 120 -14.68 8.66 -20.45
C GLU A 120 -15.69 7.88 -19.57
N GLY A 121 -16.01 8.39 -18.39
CA GLY A 121 -16.97 7.75 -17.49
C GLY A 121 -16.44 6.51 -16.75
N LEU A 122 -15.14 6.29 -16.68
CA LEU A 122 -14.52 5.15 -15.98
C LEU A 122 -14.51 5.35 -14.46
N LEU A 123 -14.37 6.58 -14.02
CA LEU A 123 -14.37 6.96 -12.60
C LEU A 123 -14.90 8.38 -12.43
N ASP A 124 -15.21 8.74 -11.19
CA ASP A 124 -15.38 10.11 -10.76
C ASP A 124 -14.54 10.37 -9.53
N PHE A 125 -14.20 11.63 -9.28
CA PHE A 125 -13.39 11.97 -8.11
C PHE A 125 -13.57 13.40 -7.64
N HIS A 126 -13.46 13.60 -6.35
CA HIS A 126 -13.33 14.90 -5.71
C HIS A 126 -12.19 14.85 -4.69
N LYS A 127 -11.09 15.59 -4.94
CA LYS A 127 -9.87 15.55 -4.10
C LYS A 127 -9.31 14.12 -3.96
N SER A 128 -9.36 13.55 -2.76
CA SER A 128 -8.92 12.19 -2.44
C SER A 128 -10.04 11.15 -2.49
N HIS A 129 -11.26 11.56 -2.73
CA HIS A 129 -12.43 10.71 -2.85
C HIS A 129 -12.61 10.22 -4.29
N PHE A 130 -12.82 8.91 -4.48
CA PHE A 130 -12.95 8.27 -5.79
C PHE A 130 -14.17 7.38 -5.85
N LEU A 131 -14.85 7.42 -6.99
CA LEU A 131 -15.94 6.51 -7.34
C LEU A 131 -15.58 5.81 -8.65
N LEU A 132 -15.41 4.49 -8.62
CA LEU A 132 -15.21 3.68 -9.82
C LEU A 132 -16.54 3.35 -10.46
N LYS A 133 -16.68 3.69 -11.75
CA LYS A 133 -17.87 3.38 -12.55
C LYS A 133 -17.62 2.08 -13.31
N THR A 134 -17.89 0.96 -12.69
CA THR A 134 -17.82 -0.37 -13.31
C THR A 134 -19.16 -0.69 -13.99
N PRO A 135 -19.19 -1.32 -15.17
CA PRO A 135 -20.44 -1.84 -15.75
C PRO A 135 -21.15 -2.72 -14.74
N GLU A 136 -22.47 -2.59 -14.63
CA GLU A 136 -23.28 -3.27 -13.62
C GLU A 136 -23.16 -4.80 -13.66
N THR A 137 -22.81 -5.35 -14.83
CA THR A 137 -22.55 -6.78 -15.10
C THR A 137 -21.25 -7.31 -14.46
N ASP A 138 -20.30 -6.45 -14.14
CA ASP A 138 -18.95 -6.84 -13.66
C ASP A 138 -18.71 -6.46 -12.18
N ARG A 139 -19.76 -6.12 -11.43
CA ARG A 139 -19.64 -5.74 -10.01
C ARG A 139 -19.61 -6.98 -9.11
N PRO A 140 -18.46 -7.39 -8.57
CA PRO A 140 -18.40 -8.47 -7.58
C PRO A 140 -18.97 -8.06 -6.21
N PHE A 141 -19.31 -6.76 -6.00
CA PHE A 141 -19.85 -6.25 -4.74
C PHE A 141 -21.19 -5.55 -4.95
N PRO A 142 -22.17 -5.72 -4.01
CA PRO A 142 -23.43 -4.99 -4.06
C PRO A 142 -23.16 -3.48 -3.93
N SER A 143 -23.95 -2.68 -4.67
CA SER A 143 -23.95 -1.23 -4.50
C SER A 143 -24.34 -0.89 -3.07
N ALA A 144 -23.55 -0.10 -2.36
CA ALA A 144 -23.97 0.47 -1.08
C ALA A 144 -25.26 1.30 -1.30
N ARG A 145 -26.31 0.98 -0.59
CA ARG A 145 -27.54 1.77 -0.52
C ARG A 145 -27.39 2.85 0.53
#